data_b5a75212502bdcf7ef338173e6b4d2fd
#
_entry.id   b5a75212502bdcf7ef338173e6b4d2fd
#
_cell.length_a   1.000
_cell.length_b   1.000
_cell.length_c   1.000
_cell.angle_alpha   90.00
_cell.angle_beta   90.00
_cell.angle_gamma   90.00
#
_symmetry.space_group_name_H-M   'P 1'
#
loop_
_entity.id
_entity.type
_entity.pdbx_description
1 polymer ?
#
loop_
_entity_poly.entity_id
_entity_poly.type
_entity_poly.pdbx_seq_one_letter_code
_entity_poly.pdbx_strand_id
1 'polypeptide(L)'
;VDAINKKNEYINPVVRIAVSHNGMLYLRPRPQRCILDRGKTDIPMECYLLYGETLEQGIVRLVRQAFPQAPIQDLQFNIMYHFENKVTNRLIYLFILDVEDDNLLRDKQVKDGKLWTFQQIEHNLGKNFFSCCFENEYEHLKEVICTREKYKEF
;
A
#
# COMPACT_ATOMS: atom_id res chain seq x y z
N VAL A 1 18.97 2.33 7.75
CA VAL A 1 18.94 3.37 8.77
C VAL A 1 19.72 4.59 8.31
N ASP A 2 20.97 4.40 7.91
CA ASP A 2 21.79 5.51 7.43
C ASP A 2 21.22 6.10 6.13
N ALA A 3 20.66 5.28 5.25
CA ALA A 3 20.06 5.73 4.00
C ALA A 3 18.86 6.63 4.26
N ILE A 4 18.08 6.37 5.31
CA ILE A 4 16.94 7.21 5.68
C ILE A 4 17.40 8.57 6.18
N ASN A 5 18.48 8.60 6.95
CA ASN A 5 19.02 9.85 7.50
C ASN A 5 19.70 10.70 6.43
N LYS A 6 20.13 10.08 5.34
CA LYS A 6 20.81 10.74 4.21
C LYS A 6 19.91 10.76 2.98
N LYS A 7 18.65 11.14 3.15
CA LYS A 7 17.60 11.02 2.16
C LYS A 7 17.94 11.56 0.76
N ASN A 8 18.76 12.60 0.69
CA ASN A 8 19.10 13.24 -0.60
C ASN A 8 20.26 12.54 -1.31
N GLU A 9 20.98 11.63 -0.63
CA GLU A 9 22.09 10.89 -1.18
C GLU A 9 21.68 9.51 -1.71
N TYR A 10 20.60 8.95 -1.18
CA TYR A 10 20.17 7.58 -1.49
C TYR A 10 18.69 7.53 -1.79
N ILE A 11 18.35 6.77 -2.85
CA ILE A 11 16.97 6.46 -3.17
C ILE A 11 16.68 5.07 -2.61
N ASN A 12 15.68 5.00 -1.73
CA ASN A 12 15.32 3.76 -1.06
C ASN A 12 14.23 3.04 -1.83
N PRO A 13 14.47 1.80 -2.33
CA PRO A 13 13.41 1.03 -2.97
C PRO A 13 12.40 0.54 -1.93
N VAL A 14 11.14 0.77 -2.21
CA VAL A 14 10.03 0.46 -1.30
C VAL A 14 8.95 -0.30 -2.05
N VAL A 15 8.45 -1.37 -1.44
CA VAL A 15 7.27 -2.09 -1.95
C VAL A 15 6.06 -1.62 -1.15
N ARG A 16 4.99 -1.28 -1.87
CA ARG A 16 3.70 -0.94 -1.28
C ARG A 16 2.64 -1.78 -1.95
N ILE A 17 1.75 -2.38 -1.16
CA ILE A 17 0.71 -3.26 -1.68
C ILE A 17 -0.65 -2.80 -1.15
N ALA A 18 -1.53 -2.43 -2.07
CA ALA A 18 -2.91 -2.11 -1.77
C ALA A 18 -3.76 -3.38 -1.83
N VAL A 19 -4.79 -3.44 -1.01
CA VAL A 19 -5.73 -4.57 -0.99
C VAL A 19 -7.12 -4.03 -1.28
N SER A 20 -7.80 -4.65 -2.25
CA SER A 20 -9.18 -4.29 -2.60
C SER A 20 -10.11 -5.48 -2.42
N HIS A 21 -11.39 -5.17 -2.17
CA HIS A 21 -12.46 -6.16 -2.03
C HIS A 21 -13.77 -5.50 -2.43
N ASN A 22 -14.47 -6.10 -3.39
CA ASN A 22 -15.78 -5.60 -3.86
C ASN A 22 -15.77 -4.11 -4.21
N GLY A 23 -14.71 -3.65 -4.88
CA GLY A 23 -14.62 -2.24 -5.30
C GLY A 23 -14.24 -1.28 -4.19
N MET A 24 -13.86 -1.80 -3.01
CA MET A 24 -13.44 -0.98 -1.88
C MET A 24 -11.96 -1.21 -1.60
N LEU A 25 -11.31 -0.22 -0.97
CA LEU A 25 -9.92 -0.34 -0.53
C LEU A 25 -9.87 -0.63 0.96
N TYR A 26 -9.00 -1.57 1.32
CA TYR A 26 -8.73 -1.88 2.72
C TYR A 26 -7.61 -0.97 3.22
N LEU A 27 -7.92 -0.13 4.21
CA LEU A 27 -6.97 0.86 4.74
C LEU A 27 -6.83 0.71 6.24
N ARG A 28 -5.65 1.08 6.74
CA ARG A 28 -5.35 1.02 8.17
C ARG A 28 -4.41 2.16 8.56
N PRO A 29 -4.38 2.56 9.83
CA PRO A 29 -3.43 3.57 10.29
C PRO A 29 -1.98 3.08 10.17
N ARG A 30 -1.08 3.97 9.77
CA ARG A 30 0.34 3.66 9.78
C ARG A 30 0.82 3.47 11.22
N PRO A 31 1.75 2.51 11.46
CA PRO A 31 2.28 2.28 12.80
C PRO A 31 2.94 3.54 13.39
N GLN A 32 2.87 3.68 14.71
CA GLN A 32 3.48 4.82 15.40
C GLN A 32 5.01 4.85 15.26
N ARG A 33 5.64 3.71 14.95
CA ARG A 33 7.08 3.62 14.73
C ARG A 33 7.52 4.20 13.38
N CYS A 34 6.58 4.46 12.46
CA CYS A 34 6.93 5.02 11.15
C CYS A 34 7.35 6.47 11.29
N ILE A 35 8.43 6.84 10.58
CA ILE A 35 8.91 8.22 10.55
C ILE A 35 7.99 9.06 9.65
N LEU A 36 7.63 8.51 8.50
CA LEU A 36 6.78 9.20 7.51
C LEU A 36 5.31 9.00 7.85
N ASP A 37 4.55 10.10 7.96
CA ASP A 37 3.09 10.10 8.10
C ASP A 37 2.57 9.17 9.19
N ARG A 38 3.20 9.24 10.37
CA ARG A 38 2.87 8.42 11.52
C ARG A 38 1.39 8.53 11.86
N GLY A 39 0.73 7.38 11.99
CA GLY A 39 -0.66 7.29 12.41
C GLY A 39 -1.70 7.67 11.36
N LYS A 40 -1.28 8.17 10.19
CA LYS A 40 -2.22 8.49 9.11
C LYS A 40 -2.72 7.23 8.44
N THR A 41 -3.93 7.30 7.90
CA THR A 41 -4.54 6.16 7.20
C THR A 41 -3.85 5.92 5.86
N ASP A 42 -3.59 4.64 5.56
CA ASP A 42 -2.78 4.24 4.42
C ASP A 42 -3.16 2.83 3.96
N ILE A 43 -2.64 2.41 2.81
CA ILE A 43 -2.73 1.02 2.38
C ILE A 43 -1.99 0.13 3.39
N PRO A 44 -2.36 -1.16 3.47
CA PRO A 44 -1.94 -1.97 4.62
C PRO A 44 -0.50 -2.47 4.60
N MET A 45 0.15 -2.53 3.45
CA MET A 45 1.45 -3.17 3.35
C MET A 45 2.50 -2.25 2.74
N GLU A 46 3.64 -2.13 3.42
CA GLU A 46 4.77 -1.36 2.95
C GLU A 46 6.05 -1.91 3.59
N CYS A 47 7.11 -2.04 2.80
CA CYS A 47 8.42 -2.37 3.34
C CYS A 47 9.53 -1.82 2.45
N TYR A 48 10.69 -1.55 3.06
CA TYR A 48 11.92 -1.31 2.31
C TYR A 48 12.47 -2.64 1.83
N LEU A 49 13.07 -2.65 0.64
CA LEU A 49 13.85 -3.80 0.20
C LEU A 49 15.14 -3.85 1.02
N LEU A 50 15.52 -5.06 1.42
CA LEU A 50 16.76 -5.28 2.16
C LEU A 50 17.94 -5.35 1.19
N TYR A 51 19.14 -5.08 1.69
CA TYR A 51 20.35 -5.18 0.87
C TYR A 51 20.47 -6.58 0.28
N GLY A 52 20.65 -6.65 -1.05
CA GLY A 52 20.76 -7.92 -1.75
C GLY A 52 19.44 -8.63 -2.02
N GLU A 53 18.32 -8.08 -1.53
CA GLU A 53 17.00 -8.68 -1.73
C GLU A 53 16.44 -8.25 -3.09
N THR A 54 15.91 -9.22 -3.84
CA THR A 54 15.20 -8.91 -5.09
C THR A 54 13.83 -8.35 -4.76
N LEU A 55 13.20 -7.70 -5.75
CA LEU A 55 11.84 -7.20 -5.61
C LEU A 55 10.87 -8.32 -5.25
N GLU A 56 10.99 -9.46 -5.94
CA GLU A 56 10.14 -10.62 -5.68
C GLU A 56 10.30 -11.16 -4.26
N GLN A 57 11.55 -11.25 -3.79
CA GLN A 57 11.82 -11.70 -2.42
C GLN A 57 11.20 -10.75 -1.39
N GLY A 58 11.30 -9.44 -1.63
CA GLY A 58 10.71 -8.44 -0.74
C GLY A 58 9.20 -8.53 -0.69
N ILE A 59 8.56 -8.75 -1.85
CA ILE A 59 7.11 -8.94 -1.93
C ILE A 59 6.68 -10.15 -1.10
N VAL A 60 7.35 -11.28 -1.30
CA VAL A 60 7.02 -12.53 -0.57
C VAL A 60 7.17 -12.32 0.94
N ARG A 61 8.27 -11.70 1.35
CA ARG A 61 8.50 -11.42 2.78
C ARG A 61 7.40 -10.54 3.36
N LEU A 62 7.05 -9.46 2.65
CA LEU A 62 6.03 -8.51 3.10
C LEU A 62 4.65 -9.16 3.23
N VAL A 63 4.23 -9.89 2.20
CA VAL A 63 2.91 -10.53 2.18
C VAL A 63 2.80 -11.59 3.26
N ARG A 64 3.83 -12.41 3.44
CA ARG A 64 3.83 -13.45 4.47
C ARG A 64 3.75 -12.89 5.88
N GLN A 65 4.33 -11.70 6.12
CA GLN A 65 4.25 -11.05 7.41
C GLN A 65 2.89 -10.41 7.66
N ALA A 66 2.31 -9.80 6.63
CA ALA A 66 1.07 -9.02 6.79
C ALA A 66 -0.18 -9.85 6.57
N PHE A 67 -0.18 -10.70 5.55
CA PHE A 67 -1.33 -11.52 5.15
C PHE A 67 -0.83 -12.90 4.74
N PRO A 68 -0.50 -13.78 5.70
CA PRO A 68 0.11 -15.09 5.38
C PRO A 68 -0.71 -15.96 4.43
N GLN A 69 -2.04 -15.79 4.43
CA GLN A 69 -2.94 -16.60 3.61
C GLN A 69 -3.29 -15.95 2.27
N ALA A 70 -2.70 -14.79 1.97
CA ALA A 70 -3.01 -14.08 0.74
C ALA A 70 -2.49 -14.82 -0.49
N PRO A 71 -3.26 -14.82 -1.60
CA PRO A 71 -2.84 -15.46 -2.84
C PRO A 71 -1.83 -14.57 -3.58
N ILE A 72 -0.55 -14.73 -3.27
CA ILE A 72 0.53 -13.91 -3.85
C ILE A 72 0.50 -13.96 -5.38
N GLN A 73 0.11 -15.08 -5.96
CA GLN A 73 0.03 -15.25 -7.42
C GLN A 73 -0.97 -14.30 -8.08
N ASP A 74 -1.92 -13.77 -7.32
CA ASP A 74 -2.92 -12.83 -7.84
C ASP A 74 -2.48 -11.37 -7.73
N LEU A 75 -1.28 -11.13 -7.20
CA LEU A 75 -0.75 -9.79 -7.05
C LEU A 75 -0.46 -9.17 -8.42
N GLN A 76 -0.89 -7.93 -8.62
CA GLN A 76 -0.68 -7.21 -9.87
C GLN A 76 0.13 -5.94 -9.66
N PHE A 77 1.12 -5.72 -10.52
CA PHE A 77 1.88 -4.47 -10.53
C PHE A 77 0.97 -3.32 -11.02
N ASN A 78 1.04 -2.19 -10.35
CA ASN A 78 0.28 -1.00 -10.72
C ASN A 78 1.19 0.05 -11.35
N ILE A 79 2.04 0.68 -10.54
CA ILE A 79 2.97 1.72 -11.02
C ILE A 79 4.27 1.69 -10.23
N MET A 80 5.30 2.27 -10.84
CA MET A 80 6.55 2.59 -10.16
C MET A 80 6.69 4.11 -10.22
N TYR A 81 7.01 4.74 -9.08
CA TYR A 81 7.18 6.19 -9.06
C TYR A 81 8.18 6.63 -8.01
N HIS A 82 8.71 7.83 -8.20
CA HIS A 82 9.65 8.45 -7.29
C HIS A 82 8.90 9.37 -6.33
N PHE A 83 9.13 9.20 -5.04
CA PHE A 83 8.56 10.06 -4.01
C PHE A 83 9.68 10.63 -3.14
N GLU A 84 9.72 11.95 -3.05
CA GLU A 84 10.71 12.64 -2.20
C GLU A 84 10.06 13.76 -1.43
N ASN A 85 10.38 13.88 -0.15
CA ASN A 85 10.04 15.03 0.68
C ASN A 85 11.19 15.30 1.65
N LYS A 86 10.95 16.10 2.67
CA LYS A 86 11.99 16.45 3.66
C LYS A 86 12.44 15.27 4.51
N VAL A 87 11.64 14.21 4.57
CA VAL A 87 11.87 13.05 5.43
C VAL A 87 12.51 11.90 4.68
N THR A 88 12.12 11.68 3.40
CA THR A 88 12.48 10.46 2.70
C THR A 88 12.63 10.68 1.20
N ASN A 89 13.42 9.80 0.58
CA ASN A 89 13.61 9.70 -0.87
C ASN A 89 13.40 8.24 -1.25
N ARG A 90 12.33 7.93 -1.99
CA ARG A 90 11.87 6.57 -2.25
C ARG A 90 11.62 6.30 -3.72
N LEU A 91 12.02 5.12 -4.17
CA LEU A 91 11.54 4.55 -5.43
C LEU A 91 10.48 3.52 -5.07
N ILE A 92 9.22 3.83 -5.37
CA ILE A 92 8.09 3.04 -4.91
C ILE A 92 7.59 2.13 -6.01
N TYR A 93 7.46 0.84 -5.69
CA TYR A 93 6.82 -0.18 -6.51
C TYR A 93 5.46 -0.47 -5.89
N LEU A 94 4.40 0.00 -6.53
CA LEU A 94 3.03 -0.16 -6.04
C LEU A 94 2.36 -1.34 -6.72
N PHE A 95 1.82 -2.23 -5.89
CA PHE A 95 1.08 -3.41 -6.33
C PHE A 95 -0.33 -3.35 -5.76
N ILE A 96 -1.23 -4.12 -6.36
CA ILE A 96 -2.59 -4.27 -5.87
C ILE A 96 -2.97 -5.74 -5.84
N LEU A 97 -3.65 -6.12 -4.76
CA LEU A 97 -4.18 -7.45 -4.55
C LEU A 97 -5.69 -7.35 -4.33
N ASP A 98 -6.47 -7.92 -5.24
CA ASP A 98 -7.92 -8.00 -5.07
C ASP A 98 -8.25 -9.32 -4.38
N VAL A 99 -8.95 -9.27 -3.26
CA VAL A 99 -9.37 -10.45 -2.52
C VAL A 99 -10.87 -10.65 -2.64
N GLU A 100 -11.28 -11.87 -2.97
CA GLU A 100 -12.69 -12.22 -3.08
C GLU A 100 -13.29 -12.57 -1.72
N ASP A 101 -12.48 -13.17 -0.86
CA ASP A 101 -12.91 -13.61 0.47
C ASP A 101 -12.45 -12.62 1.52
N ASP A 102 -13.41 -11.93 2.16
CA ASP A 102 -13.10 -10.93 3.18
C ASP A 102 -12.58 -11.53 4.49
N ASN A 103 -12.58 -12.85 4.64
CA ASN A 103 -12.00 -13.49 5.82
C ASN A 103 -10.52 -13.15 5.99
N LEU A 104 -9.81 -12.94 4.88
CA LEU A 104 -8.40 -12.51 4.94
C LEU A 104 -8.25 -11.15 5.64
N LEU A 105 -9.26 -10.30 5.53
CA LEU A 105 -9.24 -8.94 6.09
C LEU A 105 -9.66 -8.91 7.56
N ARG A 106 -10.15 -10.02 8.08
CA ARG A 106 -10.57 -10.15 9.48
C ARG A 106 -9.52 -10.80 10.36
N ASP A 107 -8.37 -11.18 9.78
CA ASP A 107 -7.28 -11.80 10.53
C ASP A 107 -6.78 -10.83 11.60
N LYS A 108 -6.52 -11.37 12.80
CA LYS A 108 -6.05 -10.60 13.95
C LYS A 108 -4.73 -9.88 13.70
N GLN A 109 -3.95 -10.31 12.70
CA GLN A 109 -2.68 -9.69 12.35
C GLN A 109 -2.86 -8.36 11.62
N VAL A 110 -4.06 -8.10 11.09
CA VAL A 110 -4.37 -6.86 10.37
C VAL A 110 -5.34 -6.03 11.21
N LYS A 111 -4.92 -5.70 12.40
CA LYS A 111 -5.72 -4.91 13.34
C LYS A 111 -5.92 -3.48 12.84
N ASP A 112 -7.06 -2.91 13.21
CA ASP A 112 -7.41 -1.49 12.99
C ASP A 112 -7.66 -1.10 11.54
N GLY A 113 -7.73 -2.09 10.64
CA GLY A 113 -8.08 -1.84 9.26
C GLY A 113 -9.58 -1.95 9.01
N LYS A 114 -10.02 -1.29 7.95
CA LYS A 114 -11.40 -1.43 7.49
C LYS A 114 -11.48 -1.14 6.00
N LEU A 115 -12.58 -1.56 5.40
CA LEU A 115 -12.86 -1.27 3.99
C LEU A 115 -13.45 0.13 3.84
N TRP A 116 -12.95 0.86 2.84
CA TRP A 116 -13.39 2.20 2.52
C TRP A 116 -13.94 2.24 1.10
N THR A 117 -15.10 2.86 0.91
CA THR A 117 -15.60 3.17 -0.43
C THR A 117 -14.82 4.35 -1.00
N PHE A 118 -14.84 4.48 -2.33
CA PHE A 118 -14.21 5.64 -2.97
C PHE A 118 -14.82 6.96 -2.51
N GLN A 119 -16.15 6.97 -2.29
CA GLN A 119 -16.83 8.16 -1.81
C GLN A 119 -16.29 8.58 -0.43
N GLN A 120 -16.11 7.63 0.47
CA GLN A 120 -15.56 7.90 1.79
C GLN A 120 -14.14 8.44 1.72
N ILE A 121 -13.32 7.85 0.83
CA ILE A 121 -11.95 8.29 0.64
C ILE A 121 -11.93 9.71 0.09
N GLU A 122 -12.68 9.98 -0.96
CA GLU A 122 -12.69 11.28 -1.64
C GLU A 122 -13.18 12.40 -0.73
N HIS A 123 -14.06 12.08 0.20
CA HIS A 123 -14.52 13.05 1.19
C HIS A 123 -13.39 13.52 2.11
N ASN A 124 -12.35 12.71 2.28
CA ASN A 124 -11.25 12.99 3.21
C ASN A 124 -9.91 13.30 2.53
N LEU A 125 -9.87 13.31 1.20
CA LEU A 125 -8.63 13.65 0.47
C LEU A 125 -8.27 15.13 0.68
N GLY A 126 -6.98 15.40 0.77
CA GLY A 126 -6.47 16.75 0.93
C GLY A 126 -6.67 17.34 2.32
N LYS A 127 -7.15 16.56 3.28
CA LYS A 127 -7.43 17.01 4.65
C LYS A 127 -6.39 16.51 5.67
N ASN A 128 -5.24 16.10 5.18
CA ASN A 128 -4.14 15.61 6.03
C ASN A 128 -4.51 14.35 6.81
N PHE A 129 -5.49 13.59 6.34
CA PHE A 129 -5.98 12.36 6.97
C PHE A 129 -5.22 11.14 6.46
N PHE A 130 -4.93 11.09 5.16
CA PHE A 130 -4.22 9.97 4.54
C PHE A 130 -2.73 10.28 4.42
N SER A 131 -1.91 9.22 4.25
CA SER A 131 -0.49 9.38 3.97
C SER A 131 -0.28 10.09 2.63
N CYS A 132 0.85 10.77 2.50
CA CYS A 132 1.21 11.44 1.25
C CYS A 132 1.32 10.46 0.09
N CYS A 133 1.90 9.28 0.34
CA CYS A 133 2.03 8.25 -0.70
C CYS A 133 0.67 7.77 -1.17
N PHE A 134 -0.25 7.52 -0.25
CA PHE A 134 -1.59 7.07 -0.62
C PHE A 134 -2.30 8.12 -1.49
N GLU A 135 -2.20 9.39 -1.14
CA GLU A 135 -2.86 10.45 -1.92
C GLU A 135 -2.28 10.54 -3.34
N ASN A 136 -0.99 10.27 -3.51
CA ASN A 136 -0.37 10.20 -4.83
C ASN A 136 -0.82 8.97 -5.62
N GLU A 137 -1.15 7.88 -4.92
CA GLU A 137 -1.49 6.60 -5.54
C GLU A 137 -2.96 6.44 -5.84
N TYR A 138 -3.81 7.20 -5.18
CA TYR A 138 -5.25 6.95 -5.15
C TYR A 138 -5.90 6.88 -6.54
N GLU A 139 -5.62 7.83 -7.42
CA GLU A 139 -6.24 7.86 -8.75
C GLU A 139 -5.85 6.62 -9.57
N HIS A 140 -4.61 6.17 -9.46
CA HIS A 140 -4.15 4.96 -10.14
C HIS A 140 -4.86 3.71 -9.60
N LEU A 141 -5.02 3.62 -8.28
CA LEU A 141 -5.70 2.50 -7.65
C LEU A 141 -7.18 2.49 -8.03
N LYS A 142 -7.83 3.65 -7.99
CA LYS A 142 -9.23 3.78 -8.35
C LYS A 142 -9.48 3.34 -9.78
N GLU A 143 -8.65 3.78 -10.71
CA GLU A 143 -8.77 3.43 -12.12
C GLU A 143 -8.75 1.92 -12.34
N VAL A 144 -7.78 1.24 -11.75
CA VAL A 144 -7.64 -0.22 -11.87
C VAL A 144 -8.83 -0.93 -11.26
N ILE A 145 -9.25 -0.51 -10.07
CA ILE A 145 -10.37 -1.14 -9.36
C ILE A 145 -11.69 -0.93 -10.12
N CYS A 146 -11.95 0.28 -10.60
CA CYS A 146 -13.16 0.57 -11.38
C CYS A 146 -13.22 -0.24 -12.67
N THR A 147 -12.08 -0.36 -13.37
CA THR A 147 -12.00 -1.16 -14.59
C THR A 147 -12.29 -2.62 -14.28
N ARG A 148 -11.69 -3.16 -13.21
CA ARG A 148 -11.87 -4.55 -12.81
C ARG A 148 -13.33 -4.84 -12.46
N GLU A 149 -13.97 -3.98 -11.68
CA GLU A 149 -15.38 -4.16 -11.30
C GLU A 149 -16.31 -4.10 -12.50
N LYS A 150 -16.00 -3.24 -13.47
CA LYS A 150 -16.77 -3.15 -14.72
C LYS A 150 -16.74 -4.48 -15.48
N TYR A 151 -15.57 -5.13 -15.55
CA TYR A 151 -15.44 -6.42 -16.24
C TYR A 151 -16.10 -7.57 -15.47
N LYS A 152 -16.22 -7.47 -14.16
CA LYS A 152 -16.91 -8.50 -13.36
C LYS A 152 -18.41 -8.57 -13.66
N GLU A 153 -18.99 -7.49 -14.19
CA GLU A 153 -20.41 -7.43 -14.52
C GLU A 153 -20.75 -8.20 -15.81
N PHE A 154 -19.75 -8.60 -16.56
CA PHE A 154 -19.93 -9.41 -17.75
C PHE A 154 -19.72 -10.88 -17.40
#